data_f8bf7f68154ba05ec739f30a0a82cb6c
#
_entry.id   f8bf7f68154ba05ec739f30a0a82cb6c
#
_cell.length_a   1.000
_cell.length_b   1.000
_cell.length_c   1.000
_cell.angle_alpha   90.00
_cell.angle_beta   90.00
_cell.angle_gamma   90.00
#
_symmetry.space_group_name_H-M   'P 1'
#
loop_
_entity.id
_entity.type
_entity.pdbx_description
1 polymer ?
#
loop_
_entity_poly.entity_id
_entity_poly.type
_entity_poly.pdbx_seq_one_letter_code
_entity_poly.pdbx_strand_id
1 'polypeptide(L)'
;MSAHDIAWTADLVRALPNDGKRYEVLDGELFVSPAPSFNHQRVVQSLFRLLDHWVRMHELGEVFIAPAEVEFSPLRLLQPDLFIIPATPGSRPRVFRDIGRLLLVVEIQSPNTARADRTTKRDIYQDERVPEYWIVDPHGRVIERWVADDRRPDILSASIRWQPTLRVLPVEIDLPRFFAEALD
;
A
#
# COMPACT_ATOMS: atom_id res chain seq x y z
N MET A 1 -37.00 16.16 -1.33
CA MET A 1 -35.76 16.28 -0.53
C MET A 1 -34.87 15.13 -0.97
N SER A 2 -33.80 15.44 -1.70
CA SER A 2 -32.83 14.46 -2.11
C SER A 2 -32.16 13.93 -0.84
N ALA A 3 -32.06 12.59 -0.68
CA ALA A 3 -31.27 11.99 0.35
C ALA A 3 -29.82 12.48 0.09
N HIS A 4 -29.32 13.34 0.96
CA HIS A 4 -27.89 13.64 0.97
C HIS A 4 -27.18 12.33 1.25
N ASP A 5 -26.42 11.84 0.29
CA ASP A 5 -25.50 10.73 0.49
C ASP A 5 -24.59 11.14 1.64
N ILE A 6 -24.78 10.51 2.79
CA ILE A 6 -23.92 10.74 3.97
C ILE A 6 -22.55 10.24 3.57
N ALA A 7 -21.56 11.14 3.55
CA ALA A 7 -20.19 10.74 3.28
C ALA A 7 -19.73 9.72 4.32
N TRP A 8 -19.09 8.65 3.86
CA TRP A 8 -18.47 7.67 4.73
C TRP A 8 -17.26 8.26 5.44
N THR A 9 -17.08 7.86 6.68
CA THR A 9 -15.92 8.29 7.49
C THR A 9 -15.20 7.09 8.08
N ALA A 10 -13.95 7.29 8.47
CA ALA A 10 -13.16 6.28 9.17
C ALA A 10 -13.88 5.70 10.39
N ASP A 11 -14.55 6.54 11.20
CA ASP A 11 -15.27 6.10 12.39
C ASP A 11 -16.53 5.28 12.02
N LEU A 12 -17.23 5.63 10.95
CA LEU A 12 -18.37 4.83 10.46
C LEU A 12 -17.91 3.45 9.98
N VAL A 13 -16.76 3.39 9.28
CA VAL A 13 -16.20 2.10 8.82
C VAL A 13 -15.78 1.25 10.01
N ARG A 14 -15.14 1.81 11.03
CA ARG A 14 -14.74 1.08 12.26
C ARG A 14 -15.92 0.57 13.07
N ALA A 15 -17.10 1.15 12.89
CA ALA A 15 -18.34 0.69 13.51
C ALA A 15 -19.02 -0.48 12.75
N LEU A 16 -18.56 -0.80 11.53
CA LEU A 16 -19.09 -1.92 10.76
C LEU A 16 -18.72 -3.26 11.42
N PRO A 17 -19.55 -4.29 11.23
CA PRO A 17 -19.25 -5.62 11.75
C PRO A 17 -18.02 -6.22 11.04
N ASN A 18 -17.22 -6.97 11.79
CA ASN A 18 -16.12 -7.74 11.22
C ASN A 18 -16.67 -8.98 10.52
N ASP A 19 -16.97 -8.86 9.23
CA ASP A 19 -17.51 -9.91 8.37
C ASP A 19 -16.45 -10.54 7.42
N GLY A 20 -15.18 -10.22 7.67
CA GLY A 20 -14.04 -10.70 6.87
C GLY A 20 -13.79 -9.93 5.58
N LYS A 21 -14.55 -8.88 5.30
CA LYS A 21 -14.28 -7.97 4.18
C LYS A 21 -13.33 -6.85 4.62
N ARG A 22 -12.69 -6.25 3.64
CA ARG A 22 -11.90 -5.03 3.82
C ARG A 22 -12.78 -3.84 3.47
N TYR A 23 -12.88 -2.90 4.38
CA TYR A 23 -13.62 -1.66 4.23
C TYR A 23 -12.65 -0.48 4.25
N GLU A 24 -12.70 0.36 3.23
CA GLU A 24 -11.87 1.55 3.07
C GLU A 24 -12.77 2.77 2.81
N VAL A 25 -12.29 3.97 3.12
CA VAL A 25 -12.96 5.23 2.74
C VAL A 25 -12.05 5.97 1.78
N LEU A 26 -12.53 6.19 0.57
CA LEU A 26 -11.81 6.87 -0.50
C LEU A 26 -12.54 8.18 -0.80
N ASP A 27 -12.04 9.31 -0.28
CA ASP A 27 -12.66 10.64 -0.40
C ASP A 27 -14.16 10.67 0.01
N GLY A 28 -14.50 9.98 1.10
CA GLY A 28 -15.86 9.91 1.62
C GLY A 28 -16.75 8.84 0.98
N GLU A 29 -16.23 8.05 0.04
CA GLU A 29 -16.94 6.91 -0.56
C GLU A 29 -16.49 5.60 0.08
N LEU A 30 -17.47 4.72 0.39
CA LEU A 30 -17.16 3.38 0.91
C LEU A 30 -16.66 2.49 -0.22
N PHE A 31 -15.44 1.96 -0.04
CA PHE A 31 -14.88 0.96 -0.92
C PHE A 31 -14.76 -0.38 -0.18
N VAL A 32 -15.30 -1.45 -0.79
CA VAL A 32 -15.35 -2.78 -0.18
C VAL A 32 -14.60 -3.77 -1.06
N SER A 33 -13.58 -4.41 -0.49
CA SER A 33 -12.81 -5.44 -1.18
C SER A 33 -13.09 -6.83 -0.60
N PRO A 34 -13.19 -7.87 -1.44
CA PRO A 34 -13.29 -9.24 -0.97
C PRO A 34 -11.97 -9.70 -0.34
N ALA A 35 -12.03 -10.85 0.34
CA ALA A 35 -10.82 -11.51 0.84
C ALA A 35 -9.82 -11.77 -0.31
N PRO A 36 -8.51 -11.61 -0.06
CA PRO A 36 -7.48 -11.79 -1.06
C PRO A 36 -7.34 -13.26 -1.50
N SER A 37 -6.89 -13.45 -2.75
CA SER A 37 -6.59 -14.79 -3.26
C SER A 37 -5.30 -15.37 -2.67
N PHE A 38 -5.10 -16.68 -2.83
CA PHE A 38 -3.89 -17.36 -2.39
C PHE A 38 -2.62 -16.76 -3.03
N ASN A 39 -2.63 -16.53 -4.34
CA ASN A 39 -1.48 -15.94 -5.04
C ASN A 39 -1.21 -14.50 -4.61
N HIS A 40 -2.25 -13.72 -4.36
CA HIS A 40 -2.11 -12.38 -3.78
C HIS A 40 -1.33 -12.44 -2.45
N GLN A 41 -1.72 -13.34 -1.54
CA GLN A 41 -1.05 -13.50 -0.26
C GLN A 41 0.40 -13.98 -0.39
N ARG A 42 0.71 -14.87 -1.36
CA ARG A 42 2.09 -15.31 -1.63
C ARG A 42 2.98 -14.13 -2.07
N VAL A 43 2.46 -13.27 -2.95
CA VAL A 43 3.18 -12.08 -3.40
C VAL A 43 3.40 -11.10 -2.25
N VAL A 44 2.36 -10.80 -1.44
CA VAL A 44 2.48 -9.96 -0.24
C VAL A 44 3.57 -10.53 0.69
N GLN A 45 3.52 -11.82 0.98
CA GLN A 45 4.47 -12.46 1.90
C GLN A 45 5.92 -12.40 1.38
N SER A 46 6.12 -12.65 0.08
CA SER A 46 7.46 -12.61 -0.53
C SER A 46 8.02 -11.20 -0.53
N LEU A 47 7.21 -10.22 -0.89
CA LEU A 47 7.63 -8.82 -0.87
C LEU A 47 7.89 -8.31 0.55
N PHE A 48 7.05 -8.69 1.52
CA PHE A 48 7.24 -8.37 2.92
C PHE A 48 8.60 -8.87 3.43
N ARG A 49 8.96 -10.13 3.16
CA ARG A 49 10.24 -10.70 3.60
C ARG A 49 11.43 -9.92 3.07
N LEU A 50 11.40 -9.53 1.80
CA LEU A 50 12.50 -8.78 1.17
C LEU A 50 12.61 -7.37 1.76
N LEU A 51 11.49 -6.65 1.82
CA LEU A 51 11.47 -5.26 2.29
C LEU A 51 11.71 -5.16 3.81
N ASP A 52 11.08 -6.02 4.62
CA ASP A 52 11.25 -6.01 6.09
C ASP A 52 12.71 -6.30 6.48
N HIS A 53 13.32 -7.31 5.85
CA HIS A 53 14.73 -7.62 6.08
C HIS A 53 15.62 -6.41 5.78
N TRP A 54 15.44 -5.79 4.61
CA TRP A 54 16.26 -4.65 4.19
C TRP A 54 16.00 -3.39 5.03
N VAL A 55 14.74 -3.08 5.34
CA VAL A 55 14.34 -1.93 6.16
C VAL A 55 14.92 -2.03 7.57
N ARG A 56 14.88 -3.22 8.18
CA ARG A 56 15.45 -3.48 9.51
C ARG A 56 16.97 -3.40 9.52
N MET A 57 17.64 -3.98 8.52
CA MET A 57 19.10 -3.91 8.41
C MET A 57 19.64 -2.48 8.34
N HIS A 58 18.87 -1.57 7.77
CA HIS A 58 19.27 -0.16 7.60
C HIS A 58 18.60 0.78 8.62
N GLU A 59 17.85 0.24 9.59
CA GLU A 59 17.16 0.99 10.65
C GLU A 59 16.25 2.10 10.10
N LEU A 60 15.62 1.86 8.94
CA LEU A 60 14.83 2.88 8.22
C LEU A 60 13.41 3.03 8.74
N GLY A 61 12.85 2.00 9.39
CA GLY A 61 11.47 2.03 9.84
C GLY A 61 10.86 0.66 10.10
N GLU A 62 9.56 0.56 9.85
CA GLU A 62 8.79 -0.67 10.04
C GLU A 62 7.92 -0.95 8.82
N VAL A 63 7.80 -2.22 8.45
CA VAL A 63 6.94 -2.69 7.35
C VAL A 63 5.68 -3.29 7.94
N PHE A 64 4.53 -2.86 7.43
CA PHE A 64 3.21 -3.37 7.79
C PHE A 64 2.55 -4.03 6.59
N ILE A 65 1.68 -5.01 6.86
CA ILE A 65 0.81 -5.66 5.88
C ILE A 65 -0.63 -5.63 6.36
N ALA A 66 -1.58 -5.67 5.42
CA ALA A 66 -2.99 -5.76 5.74
C ALA A 66 -3.34 -7.01 6.60
N PRO A 67 -4.32 -6.90 7.53
CA PRO A 67 -5.16 -5.74 7.79
C PRO A 67 -4.45 -4.71 8.69
N ALA A 68 -4.06 -3.60 8.12
CA ALA A 68 -3.45 -2.47 8.82
C ALA A 68 -3.97 -1.18 8.17
N GLU A 69 -4.41 -0.24 8.99
CA GLU A 69 -5.08 0.97 8.50
C GLU A 69 -4.10 2.14 8.39
N VAL A 70 -4.29 2.96 7.37
CA VAL A 70 -3.69 4.28 7.23
C VAL A 70 -4.83 5.30 7.14
N GLU A 71 -4.96 6.16 8.14
CA GLU A 71 -5.94 7.24 8.17
C GLU A 71 -5.24 8.55 7.84
N PHE A 72 -5.44 9.07 6.63
CA PHE A 72 -4.95 10.40 6.25
C PHE A 72 -5.90 11.51 6.70
N SER A 73 -7.19 11.23 6.70
CA SER A 73 -8.24 12.13 7.18
C SER A 73 -9.49 11.33 7.53
N PRO A 74 -10.51 11.94 8.18
CA PRO A 74 -11.78 11.26 8.43
C PRO A 74 -12.45 10.71 7.16
N LEU A 75 -12.17 11.28 5.99
CA LEU A 75 -12.73 10.87 4.69
C LEU A 75 -11.76 9.99 3.88
N ARG A 76 -10.56 9.68 4.42
CA ARG A 76 -9.52 8.89 3.77
C ARG A 76 -8.96 7.86 4.74
N LEU A 77 -9.53 6.66 4.73
CA LEU A 77 -9.08 5.49 5.49
C LEU A 77 -8.76 4.37 4.51
N LEU A 78 -7.51 4.03 4.35
CA LEU A 78 -7.05 2.99 3.43
C LEU A 78 -6.42 1.83 4.19
N GLN A 79 -6.45 0.64 3.58
CA GLN A 79 -5.78 -0.56 4.08
C GLN A 79 -4.85 -1.13 2.99
N PRO A 80 -3.69 -0.51 2.77
CA PRO A 80 -2.74 -0.98 1.77
C PRO A 80 -2.31 -2.42 2.02
N ASP A 81 -2.05 -3.18 0.97
CA ASP A 81 -1.56 -4.54 1.12
C ASP A 81 -0.20 -4.60 1.84
N LEU A 82 0.66 -3.61 1.58
CA LEU A 82 1.91 -3.40 2.31
C LEU A 82 2.24 -1.90 2.34
N PHE A 83 2.77 -1.42 3.47
CA PHE A 83 3.32 -0.07 3.55
C PHE A 83 4.50 0.00 4.54
N ILE A 84 5.30 1.05 4.38
CA ILE A 84 6.49 1.27 5.19
C ILE A 84 6.42 2.64 5.84
N ILE A 85 6.56 2.69 7.16
CA ILE A 85 6.68 3.92 7.92
C ILE A 85 8.14 4.19 8.29
N PRO A 86 8.57 5.47 8.37
CA PRO A 86 9.92 5.79 8.79
C PRO A 86 10.15 5.50 10.28
N ALA A 87 11.39 5.18 10.63
CA ALA A 87 11.82 5.17 12.02
C ALA A 87 11.72 6.59 12.60
N THR A 88 11.07 6.70 13.76
CA THR A 88 10.98 7.95 14.49
C THR A 88 11.78 7.81 15.79
N PRO A 89 12.93 8.49 15.93
CA PRO A 89 13.73 8.41 17.14
C PRO A 89 12.92 8.81 18.39
N GLY A 90 12.91 7.93 19.38
CA GLY A 90 12.23 8.17 20.66
C GLY A 90 10.71 8.07 20.66
N SER A 91 10.09 7.75 19.51
CA SER A 91 8.64 7.58 19.41
C SER A 91 8.29 6.45 18.44
N ARG A 92 7.56 5.46 18.94
CA ARG A 92 6.94 4.43 18.08
C ARG A 92 5.43 4.67 18.06
N PRO A 93 4.79 4.69 16.88
CA PRO A 93 3.33 4.66 16.80
C PRO A 93 2.78 3.48 17.62
N ARG A 94 1.77 3.71 18.43
CA ARG A 94 1.14 2.64 19.23
C ARG A 94 -0.17 2.18 18.63
N VAL A 95 -0.76 3.02 17.80
CA VAL A 95 -1.99 2.75 17.05
C VAL A 95 -1.83 3.27 15.62
N PHE A 96 -2.56 2.69 14.69
CA PHE A 96 -2.47 3.08 13.27
C PHE A 96 -2.80 4.55 13.02
N ARG A 97 -3.66 5.16 13.83
CA ARG A 97 -4.01 6.60 13.77
C ARG A 97 -2.80 7.52 14.03
N ASP A 98 -1.75 7.03 14.68
CA ASP A 98 -0.53 7.81 14.96
C ASP A 98 0.46 7.83 13.77
N ILE A 99 0.14 7.12 12.68
CA ILE A 99 0.98 7.05 11.49
C ILE A 99 0.82 8.37 10.71
N GLY A 100 1.86 9.21 10.76
CA GLY A 100 1.83 10.52 10.11
C GLY A 100 2.53 10.56 8.75
N ARG A 101 3.37 9.59 8.41
CA ARG A 101 4.16 9.58 7.18
C ARG A 101 4.45 8.17 6.71
N LEU A 102 4.44 8.00 5.39
CA LEU A 102 4.83 6.76 4.73
C LEU A 102 6.11 6.95 3.92
N LEU A 103 6.88 5.89 3.74
CA LEU A 103 8.03 5.84 2.82
C LEU A 103 7.68 5.16 1.51
N LEU A 104 6.79 4.18 1.57
CA LEU A 104 6.34 3.39 0.44
C LEU A 104 4.95 2.83 0.73
N VAL A 105 4.11 2.77 -0.28
CA VAL A 105 2.86 2.02 -0.29
C VAL A 105 2.89 1.02 -1.45
N VAL A 106 2.38 -0.17 -1.22
CA VAL A 106 2.25 -1.22 -2.23
C VAL A 106 0.86 -1.82 -2.20
N GLU A 107 0.23 -1.89 -3.36
CA GLU A 107 -1.00 -2.63 -3.61
C GLU A 107 -0.72 -3.81 -4.55
N ILE A 108 -1.21 -4.99 -4.22
CA ILE A 108 -1.14 -6.16 -5.08
C ILE A 108 -2.44 -6.22 -5.88
N GLN A 109 -2.33 -6.02 -7.17
CA GLN A 109 -3.48 -5.93 -8.05
C GLN A 109 -4.35 -7.19 -7.99
N SER A 110 -5.64 -6.97 -7.88
CA SER A 110 -6.68 -7.98 -8.09
C SER A 110 -7.68 -7.49 -9.16
N PRO A 111 -8.46 -8.38 -9.78
CA PRO A 111 -9.49 -7.96 -10.75
C PRO A 111 -10.49 -6.95 -10.17
N ASN A 112 -10.77 -7.01 -8.87
CA ASN A 112 -11.75 -6.16 -8.20
C ASN A 112 -11.21 -4.78 -7.80
N THR A 113 -9.90 -4.65 -7.60
CA THR A 113 -9.28 -3.41 -7.11
C THR A 113 -8.50 -2.65 -8.18
N ALA A 114 -8.12 -3.30 -9.28
CA ALA A 114 -7.22 -2.78 -10.32
C ALA A 114 -7.55 -1.37 -10.83
N ARG A 115 -8.83 -1.04 -10.94
CA ARG A 115 -9.23 0.30 -11.36
C ARG A 115 -9.01 1.32 -10.25
N ALA A 116 -9.46 1.00 -9.02
CA ALA A 116 -9.32 1.89 -7.88
C ALA A 116 -7.85 2.15 -7.57
N ASP A 117 -7.00 1.11 -7.65
CA ASP A 117 -5.56 1.21 -7.39
C ASP A 117 -4.88 2.19 -8.38
N ARG A 118 -5.26 2.15 -9.68
CA ARG A 118 -4.70 3.02 -10.73
C ARG A 118 -5.33 4.41 -10.81
N THR A 119 -6.44 4.65 -10.12
CA THR A 119 -7.14 5.95 -10.15
C THR A 119 -7.25 6.53 -8.75
N THR A 120 -8.34 6.29 -8.04
CA THR A 120 -8.66 6.94 -6.77
C THR A 120 -7.60 6.75 -5.70
N LYS A 121 -7.11 5.52 -5.49
CA LYS A 121 -6.05 5.28 -4.48
C LYS A 121 -4.73 5.96 -4.87
N ARG A 122 -4.34 5.86 -6.15
CA ARG A 122 -3.17 6.57 -6.66
C ARG A 122 -3.28 8.08 -6.40
N ASP A 123 -4.42 8.69 -6.74
CA ASP A 123 -4.64 10.13 -6.54
C ASP A 123 -4.54 10.49 -5.06
N ILE A 124 -5.16 9.70 -4.16
CA ILE A 124 -5.05 9.89 -2.71
C ILE A 124 -3.58 9.79 -2.26
N TYR A 125 -2.83 8.75 -2.65
CA TYR A 125 -1.43 8.61 -2.23
C TYR A 125 -0.54 9.75 -2.75
N GLN A 126 -0.81 10.27 -3.95
CA GLN A 126 -0.10 11.43 -4.47
C GLN A 126 -0.46 12.73 -3.72
N ASP A 127 -1.74 12.97 -3.43
CA ASP A 127 -2.20 14.12 -2.64
C ASP A 127 -1.58 14.13 -1.24
N GLU A 128 -1.50 12.95 -0.61
CA GLU A 128 -0.92 12.75 0.72
C GLU A 128 0.62 12.68 0.70
N ARG A 129 1.22 12.98 -0.47
CA ARG A 129 2.68 13.06 -0.65
C ARG A 129 3.42 11.79 -0.25
N VAL A 130 2.81 10.62 -0.50
CA VAL A 130 3.51 9.33 -0.39
C VAL A 130 4.65 9.34 -1.42
N PRO A 131 5.94 9.19 -0.98
CA PRO A 131 7.06 9.37 -1.89
C PRO A 131 7.08 8.39 -3.05
N GLU A 132 6.62 7.16 -2.81
CA GLU A 132 6.61 6.11 -3.82
C GLU A 132 5.43 5.16 -3.60
N TYR A 133 4.73 4.82 -4.68
CA TYR A 133 3.59 3.91 -4.69
C TYR A 133 3.77 2.86 -5.77
N TRP A 134 3.62 1.58 -5.41
CA TRP A 134 3.74 0.46 -6.33
C TRP A 134 2.42 -0.27 -6.50
N ILE A 135 2.07 -0.58 -7.75
CA ILE A 135 1.02 -1.53 -8.08
C ILE A 135 1.69 -2.77 -8.64
N VAL A 136 1.64 -3.86 -7.90
CA VAL A 136 2.22 -5.14 -8.33
C VAL A 136 1.17 -5.95 -9.06
N ASP A 137 1.42 -6.28 -10.31
CA ASP A 137 0.55 -7.13 -11.13
C ASP A 137 1.11 -8.57 -11.18
N PRO A 138 0.53 -9.51 -10.38
CA PRO A 138 0.99 -10.90 -10.37
C PRO A 138 0.76 -11.62 -11.71
N HIS A 139 -0.26 -11.22 -12.47
CA HIS A 139 -0.60 -11.85 -13.74
C HIS A 139 0.34 -11.39 -14.86
N GLY A 140 0.55 -10.08 -14.97
CA GLY A 140 1.49 -9.47 -15.92
C GLY A 140 2.96 -9.63 -15.53
N ARG A 141 3.24 -10.02 -14.27
CA ARG A 141 4.60 -10.10 -13.69
C ARG A 141 5.37 -8.79 -13.83
N VAL A 142 4.69 -7.68 -13.55
CA VAL A 142 5.25 -6.32 -13.62
C VAL A 142 4.92 -5.54 -12.36
N ILE A 143 5.67 -4.47 -12.15
CA ILE A 143 5.36 -3.46 -11.13
C ILE A 143 5.17 -2.13 -11.82
N GLU A 144 4.05 -1.47 -11.59
CA GLU A 144 3.83 -0.06 -11.92
C GLU A 144 4.35 0.78 -10.75
N ARG A 145 5.41 1.52 -10.97
CA ARG A 145 6.00 2.40 -9.98
C ARG A 145 5.55 3.83 -10.24
N TRP A 146 4.99 4.45 -9.21
CA TRP A 146 4.60 5.85 -9.17
C TRP A 146 5.46 6.59 -8.15
N VAL A 147 6.09 7.67 -8.55
CA VAL A 147 6.74 8.63 -7.64
C VAL A 147 5.79 9.82 -7.47
N ALA A 148 5.88 10.53 -6.34
CA ALA A 148 5.06 11.71 -6.11
C ALA A 148 5.21 12.70 -7.29
N ASP A 149 4.11 13.26 -7.77
CA ASP A 149 4.01 14.16 -8.92
C ASP A 149 4.09 13.49 -10.32
N ASP A 150 4.25 12.18 -10.42
CA ASP A 150 4.23 11.48 -11.71
C ASP A 150 2.84 11.52 -12.35
N ARG A 151 2.82 11.76 -13.66
CA ARG A 151 1.60 11.66 -14.49
C ARG A 151 1.41 10.28 -15.11
N ARG A 152 2.46 9.47 -15.14
CA ARG A 152 2.49 8.11 -15.69
C ARG A 152 3.46 7.27 -14.88
N PRO A 153 3.15 5.97 -14.66
CA PRO A 153 4.06 5.10 -13.95
C PRO A 153 5.23 4.64 -14.84
N ASP A 154 6.32 4.27 -14.19
CA ASP A 154 7.28 3.36 -14.78
C ASP A 154 6.71 1.93 -14.74
N ILE A 155 6.66 1.24 -15.87
CA ILE A 155 6.27 -0.16 -15.95
C ILE A 155 7.54 -1.02 -15.97
N LEU A 156 7.78 -1.73 -14.88
CA LEU A 156 9.01 -2.47 -14.65
C LEU A 156 8.77 -3.98 -14.71
N SER A 157 9.57 -4.68 -15.53
CA SER A 157 9.51 -6.15 -15.68
C SER A 157 10.85 -6.86 -15.42
N ALA A 158 11.96 -6.11 -15.43
CA ALA A 158 13.29 -6.67 -15.20
C ALA A 158 13.74 -6.54 -13.73
N SER A 159 13.78 -5.34 -13.22
CA SER A 159 14.11 -5.09 -11.81
C SER A 159 13.46 -3.81 -11.32
N ILE A 160 13.28 -3.71 -10.00
CA ILE A 160 12.90 -2.47 -9.32
C ILE A 160 13.93 -2.13 -8.27
N ARG A 161 14.26 -0.84 -8.17
CA ARG A 161 15.19 -0.30 -7.18
C ARG A 161 14.45 0.68 -6.30
N TRP A 162 14.55 0.50 -4.98
CA TRP A 162 13.97 1.41 -4.00
C TRP A 162 15.03 1.96 -3.05
N GLN A 163 15.06 3.27 -2.90
CA GLN A 163 16.03 4.00 -2.08
C GLN A 163 15.35 5.21 -1.41
N PRO A 164 14.75 5.04 -0.23
CA PRO A 164 14.03 6.14 0.44
C PRO A 164 14.93 7.26 0.94
N THR A 165 16.25 7.02 1.02
CA THR A 165 17.25 8.01 1.44
C THR A 165 18.60 7.72 0.79
N LEU A 166 19.35 8.76 0.47
CA LEU A 166 20.71 8.64 -0.09
C LEU A 166 21.75 8.09 0.90
N ARG A 167 21.39 7.88 2.17
CA ARG A 167 22.29 7.35 3.20
C ARG A 167 22.53 5.85 3.11
N VAL A 168 21.72 5.13 2.38
CA VAL A 168 21.80 3.68 2.18
C VAL A 168 21.86 3.34 0.70
N LEU A 169 22.45 2.19 0.36
CA LEU A 169 22.36 1.66 -0.98
C LEU A 169 20.91 1.20 -1.27
N PRO A 170 20.43 1.28 -2.52
CA PRO A 170 19.10 0.82 -2.85
C PRO A 170 18.92 -0.68 -2.61
N VAL A 171 17.72 -1.10 -2.20
CA VAL A 171 17.32 -2.49 -2.43
C VAL A 171 17.00 -2.65 -3.91
N GLU A 172 17.48 -3.73 -4.50
CA GLU A 172 17.16 -4.10 -5.88
C GLU A 172 16.49 -5.47 -5.88
N ILE A 173 15.33 -5.54 -6.54
CA ILE A 173 14.54 -6.76 -6.66
C ILE A 173 14.53 -7.17 -8.13
N ASP A 174 15.10 -8.33 -8.43
CA ASP A 174 14.98 -8.99 -9.74
C ASP A 174 13.55 -9.52 -9.89
N LEU A 175 12.77 -8.94 -10.77
CA LEU A 175 11.34 -9.22 -10.89
C LEU A 175 11.04 -10.61 -11.46
N PRO A 176 11.72 -11.09 -12.51
CA PRO A 176 11.55 -12.45 -12.98
C PRO A 176 11.75 -13.50 -11.87
N ARG A 177 12.84 -13.37 -11.12
CA ARG A 177 13.13 -14.25 -9.99
C ARG A 177 12.09 -14.13 -8.87
N PHE A 178 11.74 -12.91 -8.50
CA PHE A 178 10.73 -12.63 -7.47
C PHE A 178 9.40 -13.28 -7.79
N PHE A 179 8.89 -13.11 -9.01
CA PHE A 179 7.60 -13.68 -9.41
C PHE A 179 7.67 -15.21 -9.56
N ALA A 180 8.80 -15.76 -10.02
CA ALA A 180 8.99 -17.22 -10.06
C ALA A 180 8.96 -17.81 -8.64
N GLU A 181 9.70 -17.24 -7.69
CA GLU A 181 9.72 -17.70 -6.29
C GLU A 181 8.37 -17.52 -5.58
N ALA A 182 7.61 -16.49 -5.93
CA ALA A 182 6.34 -16.19 -5.30
C ALA A 182 5.16 -17.00 -5.87
N LEU A 183 5.18 -17.34 -7.17
CA LEU A 183 3.99 -17.84 -7.88
C LEU A 183 4.14 -19.25 -8.43
N ASP A 184 5.33 -19.69 -8.76
CA ASP A 184 5.63 -21.01 -9.31
C ASP A 184 6.07 -21.96 -8.20
#